data_c75301ed4aa7cec70229ddb5f40aab0f
#
_entry.id   c75301ed4aa7cec70229ddb5f40aab0f
#
_cell.length_a   1.000
_cell.length_b   1.000
_cell.length_c   1.000
_cell.angle_alpha   90.00
_cell.angle_beta   90.00
_cell.angle_gamma   90.00
#
_symmetry.space_group_name_H-M   'P 1'
#
loop_
_entity.id
_entity.type
_entity.pdbx_description
1 polymer ?
#
loop_
_entity_poly.entity_id
_entity_poly.type
_entity_poly.pdbx_seq_one_letter_code
_entity_poly.pdbx_strand_id
1 'polypeptide(L)'
;MDGIFCGGVMGEFWALSLEERERVHELVVRQAGGRVPVMAHVGHHVLSDAVELSEHALESGVHFGIAMNPYYPPSPPPESVRAWYEALAERSSLPMFLFNTTYAGYTLAPEQIAELAELENLCGIKNPQSREHLLRVQALTGDRIVVTDASERDWLELHTEHGFQALMSTPALALYQRPGDLPIVDYTRLADSGDLAGARALSDRLGPARDAFDRWMRAPWLERHVIPIAQLKAWLGLLGLPQGPVRPPLVPLTREELLALRRELEAAGLL
;
A
#
# COMPACT_ATOMS: atom_id res chain seq x y z
N MET A 1 -3.78 -12.61 6.42
CA MET A 1 -2.83 -11.49 6.22
C MET A 1 -1.44 -12.05 6.47
N ASP A 2 -0.60 -11.99 5.47
CA ASP A 2 0.71 -12.66 5.46
C ASP A 2 1.86 -11.67 5.74
N GLY A 3 1.56 -10.38 5.86
CA GLY A 3 2.48 -9.31 6.21
C GLY A 3 1.76 -8.02 6.60
N ILE A 4 2.48 -7.11 7.23
CA ILE A 4 1.97 -5.78 7.61
C ILE A 4 2.85 -4.71 6.98
N PHE A 5 2.24 -3.77 6.29
CA PHE A 5 2.89 -2.54 5.84
C PHE A 5 2.40 -1.36 6.68
N CYS A 6 3.31 -0.69 7.39
CA CYS A 6 3.01 0.46 8.24
C CYS A 6 3.64 1.76 7.74
N GLY A 7 3.07 2.88 8.19
CA GLY A 7 3.59 4.21 7.91
C GLY A 7 3.52 4.66 6.44
N GLY A 8 2.70 4.01 5.60
CA GLY A 8 2.51 4.45 4.22
C GLY A 8 1.63 5.70 4.11
N VAL A 9 1.22 6.04 2.87
CA VAL A 9 0.36 7.21 2.60
C VAL A 9 -0.92 7.17 3.44
N MET A 10 -1.61 6.02 3.47
CA MET A 10 -2.82 5.85 4.29
C MET A 10 -2.53 5.76 5.80
N GLY A 11 -1.27 5.63 6.20
CA GLY A 11 -0.77 5.75 7.57
C GLY A 11 -0.35 7.17 7.95
N GLU A 12 -0.65 8.18 7.13
CA GLU A 12 -0.37 9.60 7.38
C GLU A 12 1.12 9.92 7.65
N PHE A 13 2.08 9.17 7.03
CA PHE A 13 3.51 9.37 7.29
C PHE A 13 3.96 10.83 7.14
N TRP A 14 3.36 11.55 6.19
CA TRP A 14 3.64 12.96 5.91
C TRP A 14 3.18 13.93 7.00
N ALA A 15 2.34 13.49 7.93
CA ALA A 15 1.87 14.26 9.09
C ALA A 15 2.52 13.79 10.41
N LEU A 16 3.47 12.87 10.35
CA LEU A 16 4.21 12.36 11.49
C LEU A 16 5.64 12.93 11.51
N SER A 17 6.16 13.26 12.68
CA SER A 17 7.59 13.53 12.85
C SER A 17 8.42 12.25 12.63
N LEU A 18 9.75 12.39 12.49
CA LEU A 18 10.64 11.23 12.38
C LEU A 18 10.49 10.32 13.61
N GLU A 19 10.55 10.87 14.81
CA GLU A 19 10.37 10.14 16.07
C GLU A 19 9.02 9.40 16.14
N GLU A 20 7.94 10.02 15.64
CA GLU A 20 6.64 9.38 15.59
C GLU A 20 6.62 8.23 14.57
N ARG A 21 7.31 8.36 13.43
CA ARG A 21 7.43 7.29 12.43
C ARG A 21 8.23 6.12 12.98
N GLU A 22 9.35 6.38 13.62
CA GLU A 22 10.16 5.40 14.34
C GLU A 22 9.33 4.65 15.39
N ARG A 23 8.57 5.41 16.18
CA ARG A 23 7.69 4.83 17.18
C ARG A 23 6.60 3.92 16.58
N VAL A 24 6.08 4.25 15.39
CA VAL A 24 5.14 3.38 14.65
C VAL A 24 5.84 2.08 14.24
N HIS A 25 7.09 2.13 13.76
CA HIS A 25 7.87 0.94 13.39
C HIS A 25 8.01 0.00 14.60
N GLU A 26 8.49 0.49 15.73
CA GLU A 26 8.63 -0.27 16.97
C GLU A 26 7.30 -0.91 17.44
N LEU A 27 6.23 -0.11 17.45
CA LEU A 27 4.92 -0.55 17.92
C LEU A 27 4.38 -1.68 17.05
N VAL A 28 4.51 -1.55 15.72
CA VAL A 28 4.01 -2.57 14.78
C VAL A 28 4.84 -3.84 14.86
N VAL A 29 6.17 -3.76 14.92
CA VAL A 29 7.04 -4.93 15.11
C VAL A 29 6.72 -5.65 16.42
N ARG A 30 6.61 -4.91 17.52
CA ARG A 30 6.25 -5.48 18.81
C ARG A 30 4.88 -6.15 18.79
N GLN A 31 3.88 -5.53 18.15
CA GLN A 31 2.53 -6.07 18.06
C GLN A 31 2.46 -7.27 17.09
N ALA A 32 3.24 -7.27 16.02
CA ALA A 32 3.36 -8.42 15.12
C ALA A 32 3.95 -9.63 15.86
N GLY A 33 4.93 -9.41 16.76
CA GLY A 33 5.47 -10.44 17.62
C GLY A 33 6.03 -11.65 16.87
N GLY A 34 6.64 -11.41 15.70
CA GLY A 34 7.21 -12.46 14.85
C GLY A 34 6.18 -13.33 14.12
N ARG A 35 4.88 -13.04 14.22
CA ARG A 35 3.82 -13.85 13.57
C ARG A 35 3.73 -13.61 12.06
N VAL A 36 4.12 -12.44 11.60
CA VAL A 36 4.14 -12.03 10.20
C VAL A 36 5.27 -11.04 9.96
N PRO A 37 5.86 -10.96 8.75
CA PRO A 37 6.83 -9.94 8.41
C PRO A 37 6.21 -8.54 8.47
N VAL A 38 7.05 -7.56 8.84
CA VAL A 38 6.70 -6.15 8.90
C VAL A 38 7.49 -5.40 7.85
N MET A 39 6.80 -4.59 7.06
CA MET A 39 7.35 -3.61 6.13
C MET A 39 7.05 -2.19 6.65
N ALA A 40 8.03 -1.30 6.62
CA ALA A 40 7.86 0.08 7.08
C ALA A 40 8.19 1.09 5.98
N HIS A 41 7.42 2.17 5.89
CA HIS A 41 7.73 3.27 5.00
C HIS A 41 8.91 4.07 5.55
N VAL A 42 10.03 4.04 4.83
CA VAL A 42 11.28 4.74 5.19
C VAL A 42 11.59 5.92 4.28
N GLY A 43 10.82 6.09 3.19
CA GLY A 43 11.05 7.19 2.23
C GLY A 43 10.86 8.57 2.88
N HIS A 44 11.76 9.50 2.55
CA HIS A 44 11.71 10.90 2.91
C HIS A 44 12.32 11.73 1.79
N HIS A 45 11.94 13.02 1.64
CA HIS A 45 12.54 13.89 0.63
C HIS A 45 13.96 14.34 1.01
N VAL A 46 14.30 14.34 2.29
CA VAL A 46 15.67 14.52 2.79
C VAL A 46 16.32 13.14 2.88
N LEU A 47 17.41 12.93 2.14
CA LEU A 47 18.05 11.62 2.04
C LEU A 47 18.60 11.12 3.39
N SER A 48 19.19 12.01 4.21
CA SER A 48 19.68 11.64 5.54
C SER A 48 18.58 11.08 6.44
N ASP A 49 17.39 11.66 6.36
CA ASP A 49 16.23 11.22 7.16
C ASP A 49 15.67 9.88 6.68
N ALA A 50 15.74 9.63 5.35
CA ALA A 50 15.39 8.33 4.78
C ALA A 50 16.38 7.23 5.22
N VAL A 51 17.67 7.56 5.30
CA VAL A 51 18.70 6.66 5.82
C VAL A 51 18.48 6.38 7.30
N GLU A 52 18.28 7.41 8.13
CA GLU A 52 18.00 7.29 9.57
C GLU A 52 16.79 6.40 9.84
N LEU A 53 15.68 6.64 9.12
CA LEU A 53 14.48 5.80 9.22
C LEU A 53 14.73 4.35 8.82
N SER A 54 15.59 4.12 7.82
CA SER A 54 15.93 2.77 7.37
C SER A 54 16.79 2.02 8.38
N GLU A 55 17.78 2.69 8.95
CA GLU A 55 18.64 2.13 10.01
C GLU A 55 17.83 1.82 11.26
N HIS A 56 17.02 2.77 11.74
CA HIS A 56 16.12 2.55 12.88
C HIS A 56 15.12 1.42 12.62
N ALA A 57 14.55 1.34 11.41
CA ALA A 57 13.63 0.26 11.06
C ALA A 57 14.31 -1.12 11.14
N LEU A 58 15.54 -1.23 10.62
CA LEU A 58 16.34 -2.46 10.70
C LEU A 58 16.63 -2.85 12.17
N GLU A 59 17.09 -1.91 12.97
CA GLU A 59 17.36 -2.12 14.41
C GLU A 59 16.11 -2.52 15.19
N SER A 60 14.95 -1.97 14.83
CA SER A 60 13.67 -2.29 15.44
C SER A 60 13.11 -3.66 15.04
N GLY A 61 13.74 -4.36 14.08
CA GLY A 61 13.30 -5.67 13.61
C GLY A 61 12.27 -5.60 12.46
N VAL A 62 12.21 -4.52 11.71
CA VAL A 62 11.48 -4.43 10.44
C VAL A 62 12.19 -5.31 9.41
N HIS A 63 11.43 -6.04 8.62
CA HIS A 63 11.97 -6.98 7.63
C HIS A 63 12.26 -6.32 6.28
N PHE A 64 11.44 -5.34 5.89
CA PHE A 64 11.54 -4.65 4.61
C PHE A 64 11.28 -3.16 4.79
N GLY A 65 12.12 -2.33 4.20
CA GLY A 65 11.80 -0.93 3.95
C GLY A 65 10.96 -0.77 2.68
N ILE A 66 10.16 0.28 2.62
CA ILE A 66 9.54 0.71 1.37
C ILE A 66 9.71 2.22 1.25
N ALA A 67 10.21 2.68 0.09
CA ALA A 67 10.42 4.09 -0.16
C ALA A 67 9.58 4.55 -1.35
N MET A 68 8.75 5.58 -1.11
CA MET A 68 8.10 6.32 -2.18
C MET A 68 9.15 7.15 -2.93
N ASN A 69 8.95 7.32 -4.23
CA ASN A 69 9.79 8.23 -5.02
C ASN A 69 9.94 9.58 -4.30
N PRO A 70 11.13 10.24 -4.37
CA PRO A 70 11.26 11.58 -3.83
C PRO A 70 10.16 12.50 -4.37
N TYR A 71 9.33 13.03 -3.50
CA TYR A 71 8.14 13.80 -3.89
C TYR A 71 8.38 15.32 -3.88
N TYR A 72 9.56 15.75 -3.48
CA TYR A 72 10.01 17.13 -3.58
C TYR A 72 11.52 17.17 -3.92
N PRO A 73 11.93 17.89 -4.96
CA PRO A 73 11.13 18.69 -5.90
C PRO A 73 10.20 17.82 -6.77
N PRO A 74 9.05 18.36 -7.22
CA PRO A 74 8.13 17.62 -8.07
C PRO A 74 8.78 17.33 -9.44
N SER A 75 8.54 16.12 -9.96
CA SER A 75 9.05 15.67 -11.26
C SER A 75 10.56 15.87 -11.46
N PRO A 76 11.41 15.32 -10.58
CA PRO A 76 12.85 15.36 -10.81
C PRO A 76 13.20 14.55 -12.07
N PRO A 77 14.31 14.87 -12.75
CA PRO A 77 14.76 14.09 -13.89
C PRO A 77 15.08 12.63 -13.47
N PRO A 78 14.89 11.66 -14.39
CA PRO A 78 15.06 10.23 -14.09
C PRO A 78 16.38 9.87 -13.43
N GLU A 79 17.48 10.46 -13.89
CA GLU A 79 18.82 10.26 -13.35
C GLU A 79 18.93 10.73 -11.88
N SER A 80 18.19 11.76 -11.49
CA SER A 80 18.18 12.22 -10.09
C SER A 80 17.40 11.26 -9.19
N VAL A 81 16.33 10.68 -9.69
CA VAL A 81 15.57 9.66 -8.97
C VAL A 81 16.43 8.41 -8.76
N ARG A 82 17.13 7.98 -9.82
CA ARG A 82 18.06 6.85 -9.76
C ARG A 82 19.17 7.10 -8.74
N ALA A 83 19.85 8.24 -8.82
CA ALA A 83 20.92 8.60 -7.90
C ALA A 83 20.43 8.65 -6.43
N TRP A 84 19.18 9.07 -6.20
CA TRP A 84 18.60 9.07 -4.86
C TRP A 84 18.43 7.64 -4.31
N TYR A 85 17.89 6.72 -5.14
CA TYR A 85 17.74 5.32 -4.72
C TYR A 85 19.08 4.61 -4.55
N GLU A 86 20.03 4.86 -5.44
CA GLU A 86 21.41 4.36 -5.32
C GLU A 86 22.04 4.81 -4.00
N ALA A 87 21.95 6.11 -3.68
CA ALA A 87 22.52 6.67 -2.46
C ALA A 87 21.80 6.17 -1.18
N LEU A 88 20.52 5.85 -1.24
CA LEU A 88 19.80 5.22 -0.15
C LEU A 88 20.21 3.74 0.01
N ALA A 89 20.31 3.01 -1.10
CA ALA A 89 20.70 1.61 -1.13
C ALA A 89 22.14 1.39 -0.61
N GLU A 90 23.07 2.29 -0.95
CA GLU A 90 24.47 2.25 -0.46
C GLU A 90 24.59 2.46 1.05
N ARG A 91 23.62 3.17 1.67
CA ARG A 91 23.67 3.56 3.09
C ARG A 91 22.74 2.76 3.97
N SER A 92 21.92 1.90 3.43
CA SER A 92 20.97 1.08 4.18
C SER A 92 21.14 -0.39 3.82
N SER A 93 21.28 -1.23 4.83
CA SER A 93 21.28 -2.70 4.68
C SER A 93 19.88 -3.30 4.73
N LEU A 94 18.83 -2.50 4.93
CA LEU A 94 17.45 -2.97 4.95
C LEU A 94 17.00 -3.35 3.54
N PRO A 95 16.52 -4.59 3.31
CA PRO A 95 15.93 -4.95 2.02
C PRO A 95 14.76 -4.02 1.68
N MET A 96 14.73 -3.48 0.44
CA MET A 96 13.83 -2.41 0.08
C MET A 96 12.85 -2.71 -1.02
N PHE A 97 11.69 -2.12 -0.93
CA PHE A 97 10.69 -2.00 -1.98
C PHE A 97 10.62 -0.56 -2.51
N LEU A 98 10.44 -0.42 -3.81
CA LEU A 98 9.98 0.83 -4.41
C LEU A 98 8.49 1.05 -4.13
N PHE A 99 8.07 2.31 -4.04
CA PHE A 99 6.64 2.65 -4.01
C PHE A 99 6.33 3.64 -5.13
N ASN A 100 5.93 3.12 -6.28
CA ASN A 100 5.66 3.90 -7.49
C ASN A 100 4.21 4.39 -7.50
N THR A 101 3.94 5.49 -6.85
CA THR A 101 2.58 6.03 -6.69
C THR A 101 2.43 7.44 -7.21
N THR A 102 1.27 7.76 -7.76
CA THR A 102 0.90 9.13 -8.20
C THR A 102 0.88 10.16 -7.07
N TYR A 103 0.85 9.72 -5.81
CA TYR A 103 0.96 10.63 -4.65
C TYR A 103 2.32 11.33 -4.56
N ALA A 104 3.34 10.83 -5.23
CA ALA A 104 4.63 11.51 -5.35
C ALA A 104 4.63 12.67 -6.36
N GLY A 105 3.53 12.87 -7.09
CA GLY A 105 3.41 13.87 -8.15
C GLY A 105 3.90 13.39 -9.52
N TYR A 106 4.53 12.24 -9.60
CA TYR A 106 4.99 11.56 -10.82
C TYR A 106 5.12 10.06 -10.57
N THR A 107 5.28 9.30 -11.63
CA THR A 107 5.52 7.85 -11.58
C THR A 107 6.72 7.47 -12.45
N LEU A 108 7.36 6.36 -12.10
CA LEU A 108 8.47 5.80 -12.89
C LEU A 108 7.91 4.98 -14.05
N ALA A 109 8.54 5.09 -15.20
CA ALA A 109 8.29 4.20 -16.32
C ALA A 109 8.81 2.78 -16.04
N PRO A 110 8.28 1.73 -16.71
CA PRO A 110 8.75 0.36 -16.51
C PRO A 110 10.24 0.17 -16.72
N GLU A 111 10.83 0.86 -17.68
CA GLU A 111 12.26 0.80 -17.98
C GLU A 111 13.13 1.39 -16.85
N GLN A 112 12.69 2.48 -16.23
CA GLN A 112 13.36 3.08 -15.07
C GLN A 112 13.29 2.14 -13.85
N ILE A 113 12.15 1.46 -13.65
CA ILE A 113 12.01 0.46 -12.59
C ILE A 113 12.95 -0.73 -12.84
N ALA A 114 13.07 -1.17 -14.09
CA ALA A 114 13.99 -2.26 -14.45
C ALA A 114 15.47 -1.91 -14.21
N GLU A 115 15.85 -0.66 -14.43
CA GLU A 115 17.19 -0.16 -14.09
C GLU A 115 17.43 -0.14 -12.58
N LEU A 116 16.43 0.31 -11.79
CA LEU A 116 16.52 0.30 -10.33
C LEU A 116 16.52 -1.11 -9.74
N ALA A 117 15.89 -2.07 -10.42
CA ALA A 117 15.87 -3.47 -10.02
C ALA A 117 17.25 -4.18 -10.10
N GLU A 118 18.28 -3.51 -10.63
CA GLU A 118 19.66 -3.98 -10.58
C GLU A 118 20.35 -3.67 -9.23
N LEU A 119 19.75 -2.84 -8.36
CA LEU A 119 20.28 -2.55 -7.03
C LEU A 119 20.15 -3.79 -6.13
N GLU A 120 21.24 -4.19 -5.49
CA GLU A 120 21.37 -5.46 -4.76
C GLU A 120 20.34 -5.63 -3.62
N ASN A 121 20.03 -4.54 -2.92
CA ASN A 121 19.07 -4.58 -1.82
C ASN A 121 17.63 -4.25 -2.22
N LEU A 122 17.34 -4.03 -3.50
CA LEU A 122 15.98 -3.82 -3.99
C LEU A 122 15.34 -5.18 -4.29
N CYS A 123 14.31 -5.54 -3.52
CA CYS A 123 13.66 -6.85 -3.59
C CYS A 123 12.21 -6.79 -4.08
N GLY A 124 11.64 -5.60 -4.27
CA GLY A 124 10.27 -5.50 -4.74
C GLY A 124 9.78 -4.10 -5.07
N ILE A 125 8.55 -4.04 -5.55
CA ILE A 125 7.87 -2.79 -5.86
C ILE A 125 6.37 -2.89 -5.55
N LYS A 126 5.85 -1.87 -4.86
CA LYS A 126 4.41 -1.59 -4.83
C LYS A 126 4.09 -0.60 -5.96
N ASN A 127 3.31 -1.07 -6.94
CA ASN A 127 3.14 -0.38 -8.21
C ASN A 127 1.66 -0.19 -8.57
N PRO A 128 0.90 0.68 -7.90
CA PRO A 128 -0.52 0.94 -8.16
C PRO A 128 -0.71 1.72 -9.48
N GLN A 129 -0.40 1.09 -10.60
CA GLN A 129 -0.50 1.62 -11.94
C GLN A 129 -1.46 0.81 -12.81
N SER A 130 -1.57 1.12 -14.09
CA SER A 130 -2.38 0.34 -15.01
C SER A 130 -1.86 -1.10 -15.13
N ARG A 131 -2.75 -2.02 -15.48
CA ARG A 131 -2.39 -3.42 -15.75
C ARG A 131 -1.26 -3.53 -16.77
N GLU A 132 -1.32 -2.77 -17.86
CA GLU A 132 -0.28 -2.76 -18.89
C GLU A 132 1.08 -2.40 -18.30
N HIS A 133 1.13 -1.37 -17.44
CA HIS A 133 2.35 -0.94 -16.76
C HIS A 133 2.86 -2.05 -15.82
N LEU A 134 1.97 -2.68 -15.03
CA LEU A 134 2.34 -3.79 -14.14
C LEU A 134 2.98 -4.96 -14.89
N LEU A 135 2.32 -5.42 -15.96
CA LEU A 135 2.81 -6.53 -16.78
C LEU A 135 4.11 -6.19 -17.49
N ARG A 136 4.27 -4.94 -17.95
CA ARG A 136 5.52 -4.49 -18.55
C ARG A 136 6.67 -4.48 -17.55
N VAL A 137 6.44 -4.00 -16.31
CA VAL A 137 7.43 -4.06 -15.22
C VAL A 137 7.83 -5.53 -14.97
N GLN A 138 6.84 -6.41 -14.77
CA GLN A 138 7.12 -7.83 -14.53
C GLN A 138 7.93 -8.46 -15.65
N ALA A 139 7.58 -8.16 -16.91
CA ALA A 139 8.32 -8.68 -18.06
C ALA A 139 9.78 -8.19 -18.12
N LEU A 140 10.05 -6.95 -17.71
CA LEU A 140 11.39 -6.37 -17.71
C LEU A 140 12.24 -6.80 -16.51
N THR A 141 11.60 -7.00 -15.36
CA THR A 141 12.32 -7.35 -14.12
C THR A 141 12.47 -8.86 -13.93
N GLY A 142 11.58 -9.67 -14.52
CA GLY A 142 11.56 -11.13 -14.30
C GLY A 142 11.45 -11.47 -12.81
N ASP A 143 12.26 -12.41 -12.35
CA ASP A 143 12.27 -12.88 -10.96
C ASP A 143 13.22 -12.05 -10.04
N ARG A 144 13.80 -10.96 -10.54
CA ARG A 144 14.74 -10.14 -9.74
C ARG A 144 14.06 -9.44 -8.57
N ILE A 145 12.84 -8.97 -8.77
CA ILE A 145 12.06 -8.29 -7.75
C ILE A 145 10.60 -8.76 -7.75
N VAL A 146 9.95 -8.67 -6.59
CA VAL A 146 8.52 -8.95 -6.47
C VAL A 146 7.72 -7.73 -6.93
N VAL A 147 6.92 -7.88 -7.97
CA VAL A 147 5.99 -6.84 -8.44
C VAL A 147 4.63 -7.04 -7.76
N THR A 148 4.14 -5.99 -7.05
CA THR A 148 2.85 -6.05 -6.36
C THR A 148 1.92 -4.96 -6.86
N ASP A 149 0.62 -5.27 -6.92
CA ASP A 149 -0.45 -4.28 -7.13
C ASP A 149 -1.06 -3.86 -5.78
N ALA A 150 -1.81 -2.77 -5.82
CA ALA A 150 -2.61 -2.27 -4.71
C ALA A 150 -4.12 -2.43 -4.93
N SER A 151 -4.55 -2.90 -6.11
CA SER A 151 -5.96 -3.10 -6.47
C SER A 151 -6.43 -4.50 -6.09
N GLU A 152 -7.28 -4.59 -5.08
CA GLU A 152 -7.92 -5.86 -4.74
C GLU A 152 -8.83 -6.35 -5.88
N ARG A 153 -9.45 -5.44 -6.64
CA ARG A 153 -10.33 -5.76 -7.77
C ARG A 153 -9.63 -6.59 -8.86
N ASP A 154 -8.35 -6.32 -9.11
CA ASP A 154 -7.57 -6.95 -10.15
C ASP A 154 -6.79 -8.18 -9.65
N TRP A 155 -6.75 -8.38 -8.33
CA TRP A 155 -5.90 -9.39 -7.69
C TRP A 155 -6.13 -10.81 -8.19
N LEU A 156 -7.39 -11.25 -8.27
CA LEU A 156 -7.67 -12.65 -8.67
C LEU A 156 -7.12 -12.95 -10.07
N GLU A 157 -7.30 -12.04 -11.02
CA GLU A 157 -6.79 -12.21 -12.38
C GLU A 157 -5.26 -12.10 -12.44
N LEU A 158 -4.68 -11.09 -11.80
CA LEU A 158 -3.23 -10.92 -11.74
C LEU A 158 -2.54 -12.14 -11.12
N HIS A 159 -3.14 -12.72 -10.08
CA HIS A 159 -2.62 -13.91 -9.41
C HIS A 159 -2.75 -15.16 -10.31
N THR A 160 -3.92 -15.44 -10.86
CA THR A 160 -4.19 -16.69 -11.58
C THR A 160 -3.69 -16.71 -13.03
N GLU A 161 -3.69 -15.57 -13.70
CA GLU A 161 -3.35 -15.50 -15.13
C GLU A 161 -1.94 -14.96 -15.39
N HIS A 162 -1.39 -14.17 -14.44
CA HIS A 162 -0.12 -13.49 -14.60
C HIS A 162 0.92 -13.83 -13.51
N GLY A 163 0.58 -14.72 -12.56
CA GLY A 163 1.50 -15.24 -11.57
C GLY A 163 1.97 -14.23 -10.50
N PHE A 164 1.18 -13.18 -10.25
CA PHE A 164 1.49 -12.25 -9.17
C PHE A 164 1.41 -12.95 -7.82
N GLN A 165 2.42 -12.78 -6.98
CA GLN A 165 2.57 -13.52 -5.72
C GLN A 165 2.09 -12.74 -4.49
N ALA A 166 1.95 -11.42 -4.59
CA ALA A 166 1.59 -10.57 -3.46
C ALA A 166 0.61 -9.44 -3.84
N LEU A 167 -0.44 -9.30 -3.03
CA LEU A 167 -1.35 -8.16 -3.04
C LEU A 167 -0.96 -7.22 -1.91
N MET A 168 -0.53 -6.01 -2.24
CA MET A 168 -0.21 -4.96 -1.25
C MET A 168 -1.31 -3.89 -1.25
N SER A 169 -2.55 -4.33 -1.08
CA SER A 169 -3.71 -3.46 -1.08
C SER A 169 -3.83 -2.69 0.22
N THR A 170 -4.04 -1.40 0.10
CA THR A 170 -4.38 -0.54 1.22
C THR A 170 -5.63 0.25 0.84
N PRO A 171 -6.63 0.25 1.63
CA PRO A 171 -6.95 -0.47 2.86
C PRO A 171 -7.95 -1.62 2.67
N ALA A 172 -8.19 -2.10 1.42
CA ALA A 172 -9.24 -3.07 1.10
C ALA A 172 -9.22 -4.31 2.03
N LEU A 173 -8.03 -4.82 2.38
CA LEU A 173 -7.89 -5.96 3.30
C LEU A 173 -8.53 -5.71 4.67
N ALA A 174 -8.53 -4.46 5.17
CA ALA A 174 -9.15 -4.11 6.44
C ALA A 174 -10.63 -3.73 6.30
N LEU A 175 -11.05 -3.26 5.12
CA LEU A 175 -12.40 -2.78 4.87
C LEU A 175 -13.36 -3.90 4.47
N TYR A 176 -12.87 -4.96 3.80
CA TYR A 176 -13.71 -6.03 3.24
C TYR A 176 -13.68 -7.33 4.05
N GLN A 177 -12.78 -7.44 5.02
CA GLN A 177 -12.59 -8.65 5.79
C GLN A 177 -12.84 -8.41 7.28
N ARG A 178 -13.36 -9.43 7.97
CA ARG A 178 -13.65 -9.44 9.40
C ARG A 178 -13.24 -10.77 10.02
N PRO A 179 -13.02 -10.85 11.32
CA PRO A 179 -12.83 -12.14 11.98
C PRO A 179 -13.98 -13.11 11.65
N GLY A 180 -13.64 -14.24 11.04
CA GLY A 180 -14.62 -15.25 10.61
C GLY A 180 -15.22 -15.06 9.21
N ASP A 181 -14.93 -13.94 8.53
CA ASP A 181 -15.34 -13.69 7.14
C ASP A 181 -14.18 -13.02 6.39
N LEU A 182 -13.40 -13.82 5.67
CA LEU A 182 -12.16 -13.43 5.02
C LEU A 182 -12.23 -13.65 3.50
N PRO A 183 -13.15 -13.00 2.79
CA PRO A 183 -13.44 -13.31 1.39
C PRO A 183 -12.22 -13.22 0.47
N ILE A 184 -11.30 -12.26 0.70
CA ILE A 184 -10.08 -12.12 -0.12
C ILE A 184 -9.16 -13.31 0.08
N VAL A 185 -8.95 -13.73 1.33
CA VAL A 185 -8.16 -14.92 1.65
C VAL A 185 -8.81 -16.17 1.08
N ASP A 186 -10.13 -16.29 1.23
CA ASP A 186 -10.87 -17.48 0.85
C ASP A 186 -10.93 -17.65 -0.68
N TYR A 187 -11.19 -16.60 -1.45
CA TYR A 187 -11.15 -16.74 -2.91
C TYR A 187 -9.72 -16.96 -3.44
N THR A 188 -8.70 -16.40 -2.79
CA THR A 188 -7.32 -16.67 -3.17
C THR A 188 -6.97 -18.14 -2.93
N ARG A 189 -7.36 -18.72 -1.78
CA ARG A 189 -7.16 -20.14 -1.49
C ARG A 189 -7.90 -21.07 -2.48
N LEU A 190 -9.12 -20.71 -2.86
CA LEU A 190 -9.86 -21.46 -3.90
C LEU A 190 -9.11 -21.43 -5.22
N ALA A 191 -8.59 -20.27 -5.61
CA ALA A 191 -7.77 -20.15 -6.81
C ALA A 191 -6.51 -21.01 -6.75
N ASP A 192 -5.77 -20.98 -5.63
CA ASP A 192 -4.58 -21.80 -5.40
C ASP A 192 -4.88 -23.31 -5.47
N SER A 193 -6.07 -23.71 -5.03
CA SER A 193 -6.52 -25.12 -5.12
C SER A 193 -7.03 -25.52 -6.51
N GLY A 194 -7.12 -24.59 -7.46
CA GLY A 194 -7.64 -24.82 -8.81
C GLY A 194 -9.14 -24.63 -8.97
N ASP A 195 -9.88 -24.29 -7.92
CA ASP A 195 -11.31 -23.96 -8.01
C ASP A 195 -11.52 -22.49 -8.44
N LEU A 196 -11.20 -22.21 -9.70
CA LEU A 196 -11.35 -20.86 -10.27
C LEU A 196 -12.81 -20.40 -10.33
N ALA A 197 -13.77 -21.32 -10.50
CA ALA A 197 -15.18 -20.97 -10.53
C ALA A 197 -15.67 -20.52 -9.16
N GLY A 198 -15.32 -21.24 -8.10
CA GLY A 198 -15.60 -20.87 -6.72
C GLY A 198 -14.90 -19.56 -6.32
N ALA A 199 -13.64 -19.40 -6.73
CA ALA A 199 -12.87 -18.16 -6.48
C ALA A 199 -13.56 -16.94 -7.12
N ARG A 200 -13.97 -17.02 -8.38
CA ARG A 200 -14.69 -15.95 -9.08
C ARG A 200 -16.03 -15.63 -8.41
N ALA A 201 -16.83 -16.65 -8.12
CA ALA A 201 -18.12 -16.47 -7.46
C ALA A 201 -17.98 -15.76 -6.10
N LEU A 202 -16.95 -16.10 -5.32
CA LEU A 202 -16.69 -15.46 -4.03
C LEU A 202 -16.15 -14.04 -4.20
N SER A 203 -15.26 -13.81 -5.16
CA SER A 203 -14.74 -12.47 -5.49
C SER A 203 -15.85 -11.53 -5.97
N ASP A 204 -16.81 -12.02 -6.77
CA ASP A 204 -17.93 -11.23 -7.29
C ASP A 204 -18.86 -10.72 -6.17
N ARG A 205 -18.96 -11.44 -5.05
CA ARG A 205 -19.71 -10.98 -3.87
C ARG A 205 -19.17 -9.67 -3.28
N LEU A 206 -17.91 -9.33 -3.54
CA LEU A 206 -17.31 -8.07 -3.13
C LEU A 206 -17.71 -6.86 -4.00
N GLY A 207 -18.52 -7.06 -5.05
CA GLY A 207 -18.98 -5.98 -5.92
C GLY A 207 -19.45 -4.74 -5.17
N PRO A 208 -20.45 -4.83 -4.26
CA PRO A 208 -20.93 -3.67 -3.49
C PRO A 208 -19.86 -3.01 -2.62
N ALA A 209 -18.93 -3.78 -2.06
CA ALA A 209 -17.81 -3.25 -1.28
C ALA A 209 -16.82 -2.47 -2.15
N ARG A 210 -16.53 -2.99 -3.35
CA ARG A 210 -15.68 -2.34 -4.35
C ARG A 210 -16.28 -1.04 -4.87
N ASP A 211 -17.61 -1.00 -5.07
CA ASP A 211 -18.31 0.21 -5.50
C ASP A 211 -18.28 1.31 -4.43
N ALA A 212 -18.49 0.93 -3.17
CA ALA A 212 -18.31 1.85 -2.04
C ALA A 212 -16.86 2.34 -1.93
N PHE A 213 -15.88 1.46 -2.14
CA PHE A 213 -14.46 1.82 -2.15
C PHE A 213 -14.13 2.81 -3.27
N ASP A 214 -14.61 2.58 -4.47
CA ASP A 214 -14.38 3.48 -5.60
C ASP A 214 -14.93 4.86 -5.30
N ARG A 215 -16.11 4.96 -4.72
CA ARG A 215 -16.74 6.24 -4.36
C ARG A 215 -16.07 6.97 -3.21
N TRP A 216 -15.73 6.27 -2.14
CA TRP A 216 -15.23 6.89 -0.90
C TRP A 216 -13.70 6.95 -0.81
N MET A 217 -13.00 6.04 -1.48
CA MET A 217 -11.54 5.94 -1.38
C MET A 217 -10.81 6.38 -2.65
N ARG A 218 -11.36 6.11 -3.85
CA ARG A 218 -10.69 6.46 -5.12
C ARG A 218 -11.13 7.79 -5.69
N ALA A 219 -12.43 8.05 -5.75
CA ALA A 219 -12.98 9.26 -6.33
C ALA A 219 -12.43 10.55 -5.69
N PRO A 220 -12.26 10.68 -4.35
CA PRO A 220 -11.69 11.88 -3.77
C PRO A 220 -10.31 12.24 -4.33
N TRP A 221 -9.46 11.26 -4.59
CA TRP A 221 -8.15 11.48 -5.20
C TRP A 221 -8.27 11.79 -6.69
N LEU A 222 -9.00 10.98 -7.44
CA LEU A 222 -9.09 11.11 -8.90
C LEU A 222 -9.75 12.42 -9.33
N GLU A 223 -10.76 12.88 -8.60
CA GLU A 223 -11.56 14.04 -8.96
C GLU A 223 -11.04 15.36 -8.35
N ARG A 224 -10.45 15.28 -7.15
CA ARG A 224 -10.14 16.48 -6.35
C ARG A 224 -8.71 16.48 -5.79
N HIS A 225 -7.91 15.47 -6.06
CA HIS A 225 -6.57 15.28 -5.49
C HIS A 225 -6.55 15.28 -3.94
N VAL A 226 -7.64 14.82 -3.31
CA VAL A 226 -7.74 14.71 -1.86
C VAL A 226 -7.39 13.29 -1.43
N ILE A 227 -6.38 13.15 -0.57
CA ILE A 227 -6.03 11.84 0.01
C ILE A 227 -7.16 11.41 0.97
N PRO A 228 -7.79 10.24 0.80
CA PRO A 228 -9.03 9.85 1.46
C PRO A 228 -8.85 9.32 2.90
N ILE A 229 -7.99 9.96 3.70
CA ILE A 229 -7.71 9.53 5.10
C ILE A 229 -8.93 9.73 6.01
N ALA A 230 -9.65 10.84 5.85
CA ALA A 230 -10.84 11.10 6.65
C ALA A 230 -11.92 10.04 6.39
N GLN A 231 -12.10 9.67 5.12
CA GLN A 231 -13.01 8.61 4.69
C GLN A 231 -12.58 7.25 5.24
N LEU A 232 -11.29 6.92 5.14
CA LEU A 232 -10.74 5.68 5.68
C LEU A 232 -10.98 5.57 7.19
N LYS A 233 -10.63 6.59 7.96
CA LYS A 233 -10.83 6.59 9.42
C LYS A 233 -12.31 6.48 9.79
N ALA A 234 -13.19 7.18 9.06
CA ALA A 234 -14.62 7.09 9.28
C ALA A 234 -15.14 5.66 9.00
N TRP A 235 -14.74 5.05 7.89
CA TRP A 235 -15.14 3.69 7.55
C TRP A 235 -14.65 2.68 8.58
N LEU A 236 -13.36 2.68 8.91
CA LEU A 236 -12.79 1.81 9.94
C LEU A 236 -13.47 2.01 11.31
N GLY A 237 -13.79 3.26 11.67
CA GLY A 237 -14.55 3.57 12.88
C GLY A 237 -15.95 2.95 12.88
N LEU A 238 -16.65 2.97 11.74
CA LEU A 238 -17.95 2.31 11.56
C LEU A 238 -17.87 0.78 11.69
N LEU A 239 -16.72 0.20 11.33
CA LEU A 239 -16.42 -1.23 11.53
C LEU A 239 -16.00 -1.58 12.96
N GLY A 240 -15.99 -0.60 13.89
CA GLY A 240 -15.62 -0.79 15.29
C GLY A 240 -14.11 -0.78 15.54
N LEU A 241 -13.29 -0.42 14.54
CA LEU A 241 -11.84 -0.28 14.70
C LEU A 241 -11.52 1.13 15.25
N PRO A 242 -10.81 1.26 16.39
CA PRO A 242 -10.49 2.57 16.96
C PRO A 242 -9.66 3.41 16.00
N GLN A 243 -10.08 4.64 15.76
CA GLN A 243 -9.37 5.61 14.92
C GLN A 243 -9.18 6.92 15.67
N GLY A 244 -7.97 7.46 15.59
CA GLY A 244 -7.72 8.84 16.03
C GLY A 244 -8.29 9.87 15.03
N PRO A 245 -8.25 11.17 15.39
CA PRO A 245 -8.59 12.24 14.44
C PRO A 245 -7.61 12.25 13.26
N VAL A 246 -8.02 12.86 12.15
CA VAL A 246 -7.08 13.20 11.09
C VAL A 246 -6.17 14.34 11.55
N ARG A 247 -4.94 14.39 11.03
CA ARG A 247 -4.01 15.50 11.30
C ARG A 247 -4.14 16.60 10.24
N PRO A 248 -3.94 17.86 10.61
CA PRO A 248 -3.84 18.95 9.64
C PRO A 248 -2.82 18.64 8.52
N PRO A 249 -3.09 19.06 7.27
CA PRO A 249 -4.18 19.95 6.83
C PRO A 249 -5.50 19.24 6.55
N LEU A 250 -5.62 17.93 6.79
CA LEU A 250 -6.88 17.22 6.58
C LEU A 250 -7.93 17.62 7.63
N VAL A 251 -9.19 17.57 7.19
CA VAL A 251 -10.36 17.79 8.04
C VAL A 251 -11.20 16.52 8.11
N PRO A 252 -11.87 16.23 9.24
CA PRO A 252 -12.75 15.07 9.34
C PRO A 252 -13.96 15.22 8.43
N LEU A 253 -14.64 14.10 8.15
CA LEU A 253 -15.93 14.13 7.47
C LEU A 253 -16.96 14.93 8.28
N THR A 254 -17.81 15.64 7.57
CA THR A 254 -18.99 16.25 8.15
C THR A 254 -19.96 15.18 8.66
N ARG A 255 -20.89 15.58 9.53
CA ARG A 255 -21.94 14.67 10.02
C ARG A 255 -22.78 14.10 8.87
N GLU A 256 -23.05 14.90 7.85
CA GLU A 256 -23.82 14.48 6.68
C GLU A 256 -23.07 13.43 5.85
N GLU A 257 -21.79 13.66 5.57
CA GLU A 257 -20.93 12.70 4.87
C GLU A 257 -20.79 11.39 5.64
N LEU A 258 -20.61 11.45 6.96
CA LEU A 258 -20.53 10.26 7.80
C LEU A 258 -21.83 9.44 7.75
N LEU A 259 -22.99 10.09 7.79
CA LEU A 259 -24.29 9.44 7.66
C LEU A 259 -24.50 8.85 6.26
N ALA A 260 -24.00 9.51 5.22
CA ALA A 260 -24.04 9.00 3.84
C ALA A 260 -23.18 7.74 3.71
N LEU A 261 -21.94 7.79 4.18
CA LEU A 261 -21.05 6.63 4.22
C LEU A 261 -21.69 5.45 4.96
N ARG A 262 -22.23 5.67 6.17
CA ARG A 262 -22.90 4.62 6.94
C ARG A 262 -24.02 3.95 6.15
N ARG A 263 -24.95 4.73 5.58
CA ARG A 263 -26.07 4.18 4.80
C ARG A 263 -25.60 3.33 3.62
N GLU A 264 -24.54 3.76 2.94
CA GLU A 264 -23.98 3.01 1.82
C GLU A 264 -23.35 1.69 2.28
N LEU A 265 -22.62 1.70 3.38
CA LEU A 265 -22.02 0.48 3.94
C LEU A 265 -23.08 -0.50 4.46
N GLU A 266 -24.17 0.00 5.06
CA GLU A 266 -25.32 -0.82 5.44
C GLU A 266 -25.99 -1.45 4.21
N ALA A 267 -26.21 -0.67 3.15
CA ALA A 267 -26.78 -1.18 1.89
C ALA A 267 -25.86 -2.20 1.19
N ALA A 268 -24.55 -2.08 1.34
CA ALA A 268 -23.57 -3.02 0.82
C ALA A 268 -23.37 -4.27 1.72
N GLY A 269 -24.07 -4.36 2.86
CA GLY A 269 -23.90 -5.47 3.81
C GLY A 269 -22.57 -5.49 4.53
N LEU A 270 -21.92 -4.33 4.66
CA LEU A 270 -20.60 -4.17 5.28
C LEU A 270 -20.67 -3.72 6.75
N LEU A 271 -21.86 -3.40 7.27
CA LEU A 271 -22.13 -3.04 8.67
C LEU A 271 -23.17 -3.95 9.27
#